data_bc8659ed20533ea42cd56cb19a50f657
#
_entry.id   bc8659ed20533ea42cd56cb19a50f657
#
_cell.length_a   1.000
_cell.length_b   1.000
_cell.length_c   1.000
_cell.angle_alpha   90.00
_cell.angle_beta   90.00
_cell.angle_gamma   90.00
#
_symmetry.space_group_name_H-M   'P 1'
#
loop_
_entity.id
_entity.type
_entity.pdbx_description
1 polymer ?
#
loop_
_entity_poly.entity_id
_entity_poly.type
_entity_poly.pdbx_seq_one_letter_code
_entity_poly.pdbx_strand_id
1 'polypeptide(L)'
;GDVYKRQVYKRPLEPAIGLVDFRTDPVKNPLSTPSGKIEIYSEQLAEIAATWELEEGDVINPIPVFTPGFQGYGSVTDEYPLYCTGFHHKSRTHSSFGFIPELEQVARQQLWINPADAESRGIASGDTVAVKSPAGEIRIEALVTPRIIPGTIGIPQGAWHKADMNGDRVDEGACVNTLTTYRPTPLAKGNGPAHSIIAQITKA
;
A
#
# COMPACT_ATOMS: atom_id res chain seq x y z
N GLY A 1 -4.82 -15.40 37.07
CA GLY A 1 -3.95 -14.48 37.83
C GLY A 1 -2.53 -14.39 37.31
N ASP A 2 -2.01 -15.41 36.65
CA ASP A 2 -0.56 -15.49 36.31
C ASP A 2 -0.16 -14.79 35.00
N VAL A 3 -1.08 -14.51 34.11
CA VAL A 3 -0.78 -13.84 32.85
C VAL A 3 -0.33 -12.40 33.09
N TYR A 4 -0.93 -11.70 34.02
CA TYR A 4 -0.56 -10.34 34.38
C TYR A 4 0.81 -10.25 35.08
N LYS A 5 1.14 -11.21 35.94
CA LYS A 5 2.43 -11.26 36.64
C LYS A 5 3.59 -11.52 35.67
N ARG A 6 3.39 -12.31 34.62
CA ARG A 6 4.41 -12.54 33.59
C ARG A 6 4.69 -11.33 32.70
N GLN A 7 3.75 -10.41 32.56
CA GLN A 7 3.95 -9.19 31.76
C GLN A 7 4.77 -8.11 32.50
N VAL A 8 4.67 -8.06 33.84
CA VAL A 8 5.37 -7.05 34.67
C VAL A 8 6.86 -7.35 34.84
N TYR A 9 7.28 -8.60 34.69
CA TYR A 9 8.69 -9.03 34.88
C TYR A 9 9.41 -9.35 33.57
N LYS A 10 9.01 -8.75 32.46
CA LYS A 10 9.80 -8.84 31.24
C LYS A 10 11.14 -8.15 31.47
N ARG A 11 12.20 -8.95 31.56
CA ARG A 11 13.55 -8.44 31.40
C ARG A 11 13.64 -7.70 30.07
N PRO A 12 14.43 -6.61 29.97
CA PRO A 12 14.84 -6.14 28.65
C PRO A 12 15.40 -7.37 27.93
N LEU A 13 14.71 -7.78 26.86
CA LEU A 13 15.20 -8.85 26.01
C LEU A 13 16.49 -8.33 25.37
N GLU A 14 17.55 -9.10 25.48
CA GLU A 14 18.69 -8.91 24.60
C GLU A 14 18.17 -8.79 23.16
N PRO A 15 18.69 -7.86 22.36
CA PRO A 15 18.26 -7.71 20.98
C PRO A 15 18.29 -9.05 20.27
N ALA A 16 17.16 -9.48 19.70
CA ALA A 16 17.12 -10.72 18.93
C ALA A 16 17.94 -10.52 17.64
N ILE A 17 19.07 -11.21 17.56
CA ILE A 17 19.89 -11.21 16.36
C ILE A 17 19.31 -12.25 15.41
N GLY A 18 18.81 -11.79 14.24
CA GLY A 18 18.27 -12.68 13.22
C GLY A 18 19.35 -13.63 12.69
N LEU A 19 18.99 -14.90 12.54
CA LEU A 19 19.86 -15.96 11.98
C LEU A 19 21.21 -16.10 12.72
N VAL A 20 21.24 -15.91 14.05
CA VAL A 20 22.48 -15.89 14.83
C VAL A 20 23.28 -17.20 14.66
N ASP A 21 22.61 -18.35 14.69
CA ASP A 21 23.27 -19.66 14.57
C ASP A 21 23.88 -19.86 13.17
N PHE A 22 23.14 -19.53 12.11
CA PHE A 22 23.64 -19.55 10.74
C PHE A 22 24.82 -18.59 10.54
N ARG A 23 24.75 -17.38 11.11
CA ARG A 23 25.83 -16.38 11.01
C ARG A 23 27.09 -16.81 11.75
N THR A 24 26.95 -17.56 12.83
CA THR A 24 28.06 -18.04 13.63
C THR A 24 28.74 -19.24 12.99
N ASP A 25 27.97 -20.21 12.51
CA ASP A 25 28.47 -21.42 11.83
C ASP A 25 27.44 -21.88 10.78
N PRO A 26 27.55 -21.38 9.53
CA PRO A 26 26.60 -21.70 8.48
C PRO A 26 26.65 -23.13 7.98
N VAL A 27 27.73 -23.84 8.26
CA VAL A 27 27.88 -25.26 7.90
C VAL A 27 27.12 -26.15 8.86
N LYS A 28 27.21 -25.83 10.15
CA LYS A 28 26.56 -26.59 11.22
C LYS A 28 25.08 -26.25 11.34
N ASN A 29 24.72 -25.02 11.02
CA ASN A 29 23.35 -24.49 11.11
C ASN A 29 22.91 -23.95 9.75
N PRO A 30 22.72 -24.78 8.72
CA PRO A 30 22.31 -24.32 7.41
C PRO A 30 20.88 -23.74 7.46
N LEU A 31 20.57 -22.85 6.53
CA LEU A 31 19.19 -22.36 6.34
C LEU A 31 18.31 -23.48 5.77
N SER A 32 16.99 -23.31 5.90
CA SER A 32 15.99 -24.23 5.33
C SER A 32 15.78 -24.07 3.81
N THR A 33 16.67 -23.35 3.14
CA THR A 33 16.70 -23.20 1.69
C THR A 33 17.28 -24.44 1.02
N PRO A 34 16.99 -24.74 -0.25
CA PRO A 34 17.57 -25.87 -0.98
C PRO A 34 19.11 -25.92 -0.94
N SER A 35 19.77 -24.78 -1.00
CA SER A 35 21.22 -24.67 -0.91
C SER A 35 21.77 -24.66 0.53
N GLY A 36 20.92 -24.54 1.54
CA GLY A 36 21.30 -24.29 2.93
C GLY A 36 21.89 -22.90 3.18
N LYS A 37 21.87 -22.01 2.18
CA LYS A 37 22.44 -20.66 2.18
C LYS A 37 21.39 -19.61 1.85
N ILE A 38 21.76 -18.33 1.94
CA ILE A 38 20.97 -17.24 1.38
C ILE A 38 21.00 -17.35 -0.15
N GLU A 39 19.81 -17.49 -0.76
CA GLU A 39 19.68 -17.63 -2.20
C GLU A 39 19.28 -16.28 -2.82
N ILE A 40 20.16 -15.71 -3.64
CA ILE A 40 19.87 -14.53 -4.45
C ILE A 40 19.15 -14.95 -5.74
N TYR A 41 19.58 -16.07 -6.32
CA TYR A 41 18.88 -16.75 -7.41
C TYR A 41 18.03 -17.88 -6.83
N SER A 42 16.73 -17.90 -7.18
CA SER A 42 15.80 -18.94 -6.75
C SER A 42 15.49 -19.89 -7.91
N GLU A 43 15.99 -21.12 -7.85
CA GLU A 43 15.66 -22.17 -8.82
C GLU A 43 14.15 -22.46 -8.84
N GLN A 44 13.50 -22.41 -7.68
CA GLN A 44 12.07 -22.61 -7.57
C GLN A 44 11.28 -21.51 -8.31
N LEU A 45 11.67 -20.25 -8.23
CA LEU A 45 11.04 -19.18 -9.00
C LEU A 45 11.34 -19.31 -10.50
N ALA A 46 12.51 -19.78 -10.88
CA ALA A 46 12.84 -20.06 -12.28
C ALA A 46 11.96 -21.16 -12.87
N GLU A 47 11.72 -22.23 -12.11
CA GLU A 47 10.83 -23.32 -12.51
C GLU A 47 9.37 -22.83 -12.63
N ILE A 48 8.89 -22.06 -11.65
CA ILE A 48 7.55 -21.46 -11.68
C ILE A 48 7.40 -20.56 -12.91
N ALA A 49 8.38 -19.69 -13.17
CA ALA A 49 8.37 -18.80 -14.35
C ALA A 49 8.35 -19.56 -15.68
N ALA A 50 8.95 -20.74 -15.74
CA ALA A 50 9.00 -21.56 -16.94
C ALA A 50 7.74 -22.44 -17.14
N THR A 51 6.99 -22.71 -16.07
CA THR A 51 5.90 -23.71 -16.10
C THR A 51 4.51 -23.12 -15.90
N TRP A 52 4.40 -21.94 -15.28
CA TRP A 52 3.12 -21.31 -15.06
C TRP A 52 2.66 -20.50 -16.26
N GLU A 53 1.37 -20.57 -16.55
CA GLU A 53 0.72 -19.67 -17.49
C GLU A 53 0.48 -18.33 -16.77
N LEU A 54 1.15 -17.27 -17.27
CA LEU A 54 1.07 -15.92 -16.73
C LEU A 54 0.14 -15.07 -17.58
N GLU A 55 -0.53 -14.11 -16.97
CA GLU A 55 -1.28 -13.11 -17.71
C GLU A 55 -0.34 -12.13 -18.44
N GLU A 56 -0.84 -11.47 -19.46
CA GLU A 56 -0.07 -10.49 -20.22
C GLU A 56 0.50 -9.39 -19.32
N GLY A 57 1.80 -9.18 -19.41
CA GLY A 57 2.54 -8.19 -18.60
C GLY A 57 2.97 -8.69 -17.22
N ASP A 58 2.58 -9.89 -16.80
CA ASP A 58 3.08 -10.50 -15.58
C ASP A 58 4.47 -11.09 -15.76
N VAL A 59 5.32 -10.93 -14.78
CA VAL A 59 6.70 -11.43 -14.78
C VAL A 59 7.03 -12.05 -13.43
N ILE A 60 7.63 -13.24 -13.46
CA ILE A 60 8.26 -13.87 -12.29
C ILE A 60 9.76 -13.95 -12.56
N ASN A 61 10.54 -13.23 -11.77
CA ASN A 61 12.00 -13.23 -11.89
C ASN A 61 12.63 -14.13 -10.82
N PRO A 62 13.62 -14.97 -11.19
CA PRO A 62 14.34 -15.80 -10.22
C PRO A 62 15.31 -15.03 -9.34
N ILE A 63 15.60 -13.77 -9.66
CA ILE A 63 16.41 -12.84 -8.89
C ILE A 63 15.62 -11.59 -8.54
N PRO A 64 15.92 -10.90 -7.41
CA PRO A 64 15.30 -9.62 -7.08
C PRO A 64 15.71 -8.55 -8.10
N VAL A 65 14.79 -8.16 -8.95
CA VAL A 65 14.94 -7.06 -9.92
C VAL A 65 13.74 -6.14 -9.81
N PHE A 66 13.94 -4.86 -10.13
CA PHE A 66 12.82 -3.93 -10.26
C PHE A 66 11.95 -4.36 -11.46
N THR A 67 10.68 -4.59 -11.20
CA THR A 67 9.68 -4.84 -12.24
C THR A 67 8.58 -3.80 -12.08
N PRO A 68 8.27 -3.00 -13.11
CA PRO A 68 7.14 -2.08 -13.05
C PRO A 68 5.87 -2.87 -12.75
N GLY A 69 5.18 -2.50 -11.68
CA GLY A 69 3.87 -3.08 -11.36
C GLY A 69 2.81 -2.61 -12.35
N PHE A 70 1.69 -3.31 -12.38
CA PHE A 70 0.48 -2.83 -13.06
C PHE A 70 0.07 -1.47 -12.46
N GLN A 71 -0.07 -0.45 -13.28
CA GLN A 71 -0.24 0.95 -12.84
C GLN A 71 0.91 1.46 -11.94
N GLY A 72 2.12 0.89 -12.05
CA GLY A 72 3.33 1.32 -11.39
C GLY A 72 4.07 2.44 -12.12
N TYR A 73 5.37 2.55 -11.86
CA TYR A 73 6.22 3.56 -12.48
C TYR A 73 6.13 3.54 -14.01
N GLY A 74 5.89 4.71 -14.61
CA GLY A 74 5.75 4.87 -16.06
C GLY A 74 4.32 4.63 -16.60
N SER A 75 3.33 4.31 -15.75
CA SER A 75 1.96 4.02 -16.19
C SER A 75 1.00 5.23 -16.17
N VAL A 76 1.43 6.40 -15.70
CA VAL A 76 0.60 7.61 -15.74
C VAL A 76 0.29 8.01 -17.17
N THR A 77 -0.90 8.58 -17.36
CA THR A 77 -1.42 9.05 -18.66
C THR A 77 -1.89 10.49 -18.53
N ASP A 78 -2.22 11.14 -19.66
CA ASP A 78 -2.82 12.47 -19.64
C ASP A 78 -4.16 12.50 -18.89
N GLU A 79 -4.92 11.41 -18.93
CA GLU A 79 -6.19 11.27 -18.20
C GLU A 79 -5.98 11.03 -16.70
N TYR A 80 -4.94 10.27 -16.34
CA TYR A 80 -4.58 9.93 -14.95
C TYR A 80 -3.11 10.30 -14.67
N PRO A 81 -2.81 11.60 -14.49
CA PRO A 81 -1.42 12.10 -14.48
C PRO A 81 -0.69 11.95 -13.15
N LEU A 82 -1.35 11.43 -12.10
CA LEU A 82 -0.79 11.30 -10.77
C LEU A 82 -0.71 9.85 -10.34
N TYR A 83 0.37 9.50 -9.65
CA TYR A 83 0.40 8.28 -8.85
C TYR A 83 -0.39 8.47 -7.56
N CYS A 84 -1.09 7.43 -7.14
CA CYS A 84 -1.75 7.40 -5.85
C CYS A 84 -1.24 6.21 -5.04
N THR A 85 -0.81 6.48 -3.82
CA THR A 85 -0.36 5.46 -2.88
C THR A 85 -1.17 5.48 -1.60
N GLY A 86 -1.44 4.29 -1.04
CA GLY A 86 -2.02 4.17 0.28
C GLY A 86 -0.95 4.23 1.37
N PHE A 87 -1.23 4.83 2.50
CA PHE A 87 -0.37 4.80 3.68
C PHE A 87 -1.17 4.50 4.95
N HIS A 88 -0.49 4.06 6.01
CA HIS A 88 -1.16 3.72 7.25
C HIS A 88 -1.74 4.96 7.93
N HIS A 89 -3.01 4.89 8.30
CA HIS A 89 -3.67 5.94 9.07
C HIS A 89 -3.14 5.96 10.50
N LYS A 90 -3.01 7.15 11.07
CA LYS A 90 -2.36 7.34 12.37
C LYS A 90 -3.16 6.80 13.55
N SER A 91 -4.49 6.82 13.46
CA SER A 91 -5.41 6.44 14.54
C SER A 91 -6.21 5.17 14.25
N ARG A 92 -5.89 4.45 13.17
CA ARG A 92 -6.55 3.19 12.80
C ARG A 92 -5.52 2.08 12.57
N THR A 93 -5.95 0.84 12.78
CA THR A 93 -5.22 -0.35 12.33
C THR A 93 -6.00 -0.93 11.16
N HIS A 94 -5.57 -0.63 9.94
CA HIS A 94 -6.34 -0.85 8.71
C HIS A 94 -7.76 -0.27 8.84
N SER A 95 -8.82 -1.07 8.79
CA SER A 95 -10.21 -0.62 8.96
C SER A 95 -10.73 -0.68 10.39
N SER A 96 -9.90 -1.13 11.35
CA SER A 96 -10.31 -1.19 12.77
C SER A 96 -10.31 0.22 13.37
N PHE A 97 -11.26 0.44 14.31
CA PHE A 97 -11.44 1.70 15.05
C PHE A 97 -11.97 2.89 14.23
N GLY A 98 -12.35 2.70 12.96
CA GLY A 98 -12.93 3.76 12.12
C GLY A 98 -14.30 4.27 12.56
N PHE A 99 -14.92 3.65 13.57
CA PHE A 99 -16.19 4.04 14.16
C PHE A 99 -16.04 4.87 15.45
N ILE A 100 -14.82 5.23 15.85
CA ILE A 100 -14.55 5.98 17.10
C ILE A 100 -14.30 7.44 16.74
N PRO A 101 -15.28 8.36 17.00
CA PRO A 101 -15.18 9.76 16.61
C PRO A 101 -13.99 10.50 17.23
N GLU A 102 -13.59 10.13 18.45
CA GLU A 102 -12.45 10.72 19.16
C GLU A 102 -11.13 10.45 18.42
N LEU A 103 -11.00 9.29 17.79
CA LEU A 103 -9.82 8.95 16.99
C LEU A 103 -9.78 9.71 15.66
N GLU A 104 -10.92 10.02 15.07
CA GLU A 104 -10.99 10.89 13.89
C GLU A 104 -10.54 12.33 14.17
N GLN A 105 -10.77 12.82 15.37
CA GLN A 105 -10.27 14.15 15.78
C GLN A 105 -8.74 14.18 15.88
N VAL A 106 -8.10 13.05 16.17
CA VAL A 106 -6.63 12.93 16.25
C VAL A 106 -5.98 12.92 14.87
N ALA A 107 -6.62 12.25 13.90
CA ALA A 107 -6.13 12.18 12.52
C ALA A 107 -7.33 12.04 11.57
N ARG A 108 -7.51 13.03 10.71
CA ARG A 108 -8.60 13.06 9.73
C ARG A 108 -8.25 12.22 8.50
N GLN A 109 -9.30 11.72 7.85
CA GLN A 109 -9.17 11.08 6.54
C GLN A 109 -8.95 12.18 5.49
N GLN A 110 -7.69 12.46 5.15
CA GLN A 110 -7.31 13.52 4.23
C GLN A 110 -6.35 13.00 3.17
N LEU A 111 -6.54 13.41 1.94
CA LEU A 111 -5.61 13.19 0.84
C LEU A 111 -4.42 14.14 0.98
N TRP A 112 -3.21 13.62 0.90
CA TRP A 112 -2.00 14.41 0.83
C TRP A 112 -1.67 14.73 -0.62
N ILE A 113 -1.45 16.02 -0.91
CA ILE A 113 -1.05 16.51 -2.23
C ILE A 113 0.12 17.50 -2.09
N ASN A 114 1.09 17.40 -3.00
CA ASN A 114 2.20 18.34 -3.01
C ASN A 114 1.74 19.76 -3.37
N PRO A 115 2.34 20.83 -2.78
CA PRO A 115 1.98 22.22 -3.08
C PRO A 115 1.99 22.56 -4.58
N ALA A 116 2.98 22.07 -5.35
CA ALA A 116 3.06 22.34 -6.79
C ALA A 116 1.89 21.69 -7.57
N ASP A 117 1.51 20.47 -7.20
CA ASP A 117 0.36 19.78 -7.81
C ASP A 117 -0.97 20.41 -7.42
N ALA A 118 -1.07 20.90 -6.18
CA ALA A 118 -2.26 21.58 -5.68
C ALA A 118 -2.47 22.93 -6.36
N GLU A 119 -1.41 23.75 -6.47
CA GLU A 119 -1.41 25.04 -7.12
C GLU A 119 -1.87 24.95 -8.58
N SER A 120 -1.29 24.01 -9.33
CA SER A 120 -1.63 23.80 -10.76
C SER A 120 -3.10 23.40 -10.98
N ARG A 121 -3.80 22.95 -9.93
CA ARG A 121 -5.20 22.50 -9.95
C ARG A 121 -6.16 23.42 -9.18
N GLY A 122 -5.64 24.51 -8.59
CA GLY A 122 -6.43 25.45 -7.78
C GLY A 122 -6.98 24.80 -6.49
N ILE A 123 -6.29 23.82 -5.93
CA ILE A 123 -6.68 23.08 -4.72
C ILE A 123 -5.98 23.69 -3.50
N ALA A 124 -6.75 23.95 -2.45
CA ALA A 124 -6.26 24.37 -1.15
C ALA A 124 -6.54 23.32 -0.08
N SER A 125 -5.78 23.38 1.04
CA SER A 125 -6.09 22.52 2.20
C SER A 125 -7.50 22.79 2.72
N GLY A 126 -8.25 21.73 2.96
CA GLY A 126 -9.66 21.78 3.38
C GLY A 126 -10.67 21.72 2.22
N ASP A 127 -10.24 21.87 0.97
CA ASP A 127 -11.12 21.66 -0.17
C ASP A 127 -11.53 20.17 -0.26
N THR A 128 -12.80 19.93 -0.59
CA THR A 128 -13.23 18.61 -1.02
C THR A 128 -12.81 18.39 -2.47
N VAL A 129 -12.16 17.28 -2.73
CA VAL A 129 -11.68 16.90 -4.05
C VAL A 129 -12.24 15.55 -4.47
N ALA A 130 -12.52 15.42 -5.76
CA ALA A 130 -12.81 14.16 -6.41
C ALA A 130 -11.50 13.53 -6.89
N VAL A 131 -11.26 12.28 -6.51
CA VAL A 131 -10.14 11.46 -6.98
C VAL A 131 -10.70 10.34 -7.81
N LYS A 132 -10.31 10.27 -9.06
CA LYS A 132 -10.78 9.26 -10.02
C LYS A 132 -9.61 8.40 -10.51
N SER A 133 -9.85 7.12 -10.59
CA SER A 133 -8.98 6.13 -11.22
C SER A 133 -9.76 5.34 -12.27
N PRO A 134 -9.10 4.47 -13.06
CA PRO A 134 -9.82 3.54 -13.94
C PRO A 134 -10.80 2.61 -13.20
N ALA A 135 -10.63 2.40 -11.90
CA ALA A 135 -11.46 1.51 -11.09
C ALA A 135 -12.67 2.17 -10.44
N GLY A 136 -12.57 3.47 -10.12
CA GLY A 136 -13.67 4.18 -9.45
C GLY A 136 -13.31 5.59 -9.03
N GLU A 137 -14.20 6.18 -8.23
CA GLU A 137 -14.11 7.57 -7.79
C GLU A 137 -14.43 7.68 -6.29
N ILE A 138 -13.67 8.52 -5.61
CA ILE A 138 -13.89 8.88 -4.20
C ILE A 138 -13.95 10.40 -4.04
N ARG A 139 -14.58 10.87 -2.97
CA ARG A 139 -14.46 12.25 -2.48
C ARG A 139 -13.74 12.28 -1.13
N ILE A 140 -12.81 13.24 -1.01
CA ILE A 140 -11.96 13.35 0.17
C ILE A 140 -11.50 14.79 0.39
N GLU A 141 -11.29 15.19 1.62
CA GLU A 141 -10.70 16.49 1.95
C GLU A 141 -9.19 16.50 1.61
N ALA A 142 -8.72 17.55 0.97
CA ALA A 142 -7.31 17.72 0.61
C ALA A 142 -6.49 18.33 1.75
N LEU A 143 -5.28 17.80 1.94
CA LEU A 143 -4.21 18.38 2.77
C LEU A 143 -3.01 18.70 1.88
N VAL A 144 -2.78 19.97 1.60
CA VAL A 144 -1.60 20.42 0.85
C VAL A 144 -0.38 20.35 1.76
N THR A 145 0.61 19.54 1.39
CA THR A 145 1.78 19.29 2.25
C THR A 145 3.03 18.93 1.43
N PRO A 146 4.20 19.46 1.78
CA PRO A 146 5.47 19.08 1.15
C PRO A 146 5.99 17.70 1.57
N ARG A 147 5.24 16.95 2.40
CA ARG A 147 5.62 15.61 2.84
C ARG A 147 5.46 14.54 1.78
N ILE A 148 4.83 14.87 0.65
CA ILE A 148 4.69 14.00 -0.51
C ILE A 148 5.37 14.66 -1.72
N ILE A 149 5.99 13.85 -2.56
CA ILE A 149 6.69 14.34 -3.76
C ILE A 149 5.70 14.80 -4.82
N PRO A 150 6.08 15.76 -5.70
CA PRO A 150 5.26 16.12 -6.85
C PRO A 150 4.95 14.91 -7.76
N GLY A 151 3.78 14.93 -8.39
CA GLY A 151 3.30 13.83 -9.24
C GLY A 151 2.72 12.66 -8.47
N THR A 152 2.65 12.73 -7.12
CA THR A 152 2.12 11.67 -6.29
C THR A 152 1.14 12.23 -5.27
N ILE A 153 0.02 11.52 -5.06
CA ILE A 153 -0.93 11.78 -3.99
C ILE A 153 -0.95 10.61 -3.01
N GLY A 154 -1.24 10.88 -1.75
CA GLY A 154 -1.31 9.88 -0.70
C GLY A 154 -2.68 9.84 -0.04
N ILE A 155 -3.24 8.64 0.15
CA ILE A 155 -4.54 8.45 0.80
C ILE A 155 -4.38 7.47 1.97
N PRO A 156 -4.83 7.84 3.21
CA PRO A 156 -4.77 6.92 4.33
C PRO A 156 -5.65 5.69 4.11
N GLN A 157 -5.09 4.51 4.38
CA GLN A 157 -5.81 3.24 4.27
C GLN A 157 -6.84 3.05 5.39
N GLY A 158 -7.82 2.18 5.13
CA GLY A 158 -8.74 1.66 6.12
C GLY A 158 -9.98 2.52 6.35
N ALA A 159 -10.25 3.54 5.55
CA ALA A 159 -11.55 4.19 5.55
C ALA A 159 -12.63 3.20 5.10
N TRP A 160 -13.81 3.31 5.70
CA TRP A 160 -14.94 2.47 5.33
C TRP A 160 -15.60 3.00 4.06
N HIS A 161 -15.90 2.10 3.16
CA HIS A 161 -16.60 2.42 1.92
C HIS A 161 -18.02 2.94 2.21
N LYS A 162 -18.37 4.06 1.58
CA LYS A 162 -19.67 4.71 1.72
C LYS A 162 -20.10 5.27 0.36
N ALA A 163 -20.61 4.44 -0.51
CA ALA A 163 -21.12 4.84 -1.80
C ALA A 163 -22.61 4.52 -1.93
N ASP A 164 -23.35 5.36 -2.65
CA ASP A 164 -24.68 5.01 -3.12
C ASP A 164 -24.56 4.09 -4.34
N MET A 165 -24.71 2.78 -4.11
CA MET A 165 -24.59 1.77 -5.15
C MET A 165 -25.71 1.80 -6.19
N ASN A 166 -26.82 2.49 -5.90
CA ASN A 166 -27.93 2.72 -6.84
C ASN A 166 -27.84 4.07 -7.55
N GLY A 167 -26.97 4.98 -7.05
CA GLY A 167 -26.74 6.31 -7.61
C GLY A 167 -25.45 6.39 -8.43
N ASP A 168 -24.64 7.40 -8.16
CA ASP A 168 -23.42 7.73 -8.90
C ASP A 168 -22.21 6.81 -8.58
N ARG A 169 -22.32 6.00 -7.53
CA ARG A 169 -21.27 5.08 -7.03
C ARG A 169 -20.01 5.77 -6.55
N VAL A 170 -20.04 7.07 -6.34
CA VAL A 170 -18.92 7.81 -5.75
C VAL A 170 -18.80 7.44 -4.27
N ASP A 171 -17.60 7.12 -3.82
CA ASP A 171 -17.36 6.75 -2.43
C ASP A 171 -17.03 7.96 -1.57
N GLU A 172 -18.02 8.43 -0.82
CA GLU A 172 -17.91 9.52 0.16
C GLU A 172 -17.17 9.10 1.46
N GLY A 173 -16.88 7.81 1.63
CA GLY A 173 -16.09 7.28 2.74
C GLY A 173 -14.58 7.39 2.51
N ALA A 174 -14.18 7.72 1.29
CA ALA A 174 -12.77 7.84 0.88
C ALA A 174 -11.95 6.57 1.11
N CYS A 175 -12.53 5.41 0.82
CA CYS A 175 -11.83 4.13 0.86
C CYS A 175 -10.88 4.01 -0.33
N VAL A 176 -9.58 3.96 -0.09
CA VAL A 176 -8.57 3.86 -1.17
C VAL A 176 -8.76 2.63 -2.07
N ASN A 177 -9.37 1.57 -1.55
CA ASN A 177 -9.64 0.37 -2.34
C ASN A 177 -10.66 0.59 -3.47
N THR A 178 -11.50 1.64 -3.38
CA THR A 178 -12.39 2.04 -4.48
C THR A 178 -11.61 2.45 -5.73
N LEU A 179 -10.38 2.92 -5.56
CA LEU A 179 -9.50 3.35 -6.65
C LEU A 179 -8.61 2.21 -7.18
N THR A 180 -8.63 1.03 -6.55
CA THR A 180 -7.73 -0.07 -6.88
C THR A 180 -8.32 -0.96 -7.97
N THR A 181 -7.57 -1.17 -9.05
CA THR A 181 -7.93 -2.16 -10.06
C THR A 181 -7.73 -3.57 -9.49
N TYR A 182 -8.69 -4.45 -9.69
CA TYR A 182 -8.56 -5.85 -9.31
C TYR A 182 -7.61 -6.56 -10.28
N ARG A 183 -6.33 -6.59 -9.92
CA ARG A 183 -5.30 -7.34 -10.62
C ARG A 183 -4.34 -7.97 -9.61
N PRO A 184 -4.55 -9.23 -9.25
CA PRO A 184 -3.65 -9.93 -8.33
C PRO A 184 -2.28 -10.14 -8.98
N THR A 185 -1.23 -10.20 -8.15
CA THR A 185 0.10 -10.58 -8.63
C THR A 185 0.19 -12.10 -8.85
N PRO A 186 1.05 -12.60 -9.74
CA PRO A 186 1.14 -14.02 -10.06
C PRO A 186 1.34 -14.93 -8.85
N LEU A 187 2.19 -14.53 -7.92
CA LEU A 187 2.56 -15.31 -6.73
C LEU A 187 1.69 -15.04 -5.51
N ALA A 188 0.92 -13.96 -5.49
CA ALA A 188 0.13 -13.54 -4.34
C ALA A 188 -1.29 -13.12 -4.76
N LYS A 189 -2.06 -14.05 -5.24
CA LYS A 189 -3.41 -13.82 -5.81
C LYS A 189 -4.42 -13.19 -4.84
N GLY A 190 -4.15 -13.20 -3.54
CA GLY A 190 -4.95 -12.49 -2.53
C GLY A 190 -4.58 -11.03 -2.32
N ASN A 191 -3.47 -10.56 -2.87
CA ASN A 191 -2.98 -9.20 -2.71
C ASN A 191 -3.09 -8.44 -4.02
N GLY A 192 -4.03 -7.49 -4.08
CA GLY A 192 -4.06 -6.51 -5.15
C GLY A 192 -2.96 -5.44 -5.00
N PRO A 193 -2.66 -4.68 -6.05
CA PRO A 193 -1.66 -3.60 -6.02
C PRO A 193 -2.21 -2.36 -5.29
N ALA A 194 -2.42 -2.46 -3.99
CA ALA A 194 -3.05 -1.43 -3.16
C ALA A 194 -2.28 -0.09 -3.10
N HIS A 195 -1.04 -0.06 -3.60
CA HIS A 195 -0.17 1.11 -3.60
C HIS A 195 0.27 1.52 -5.01
N SER A 196 -0.30 0.91 -6.04
CA SER A 196 0.00 1.19 -7.44
C SER A 196 -1.29 1.59 -8.15
N ILE A 197 -1.63 2.85 -8.07
CA ILE A 197 -2.85 3.44 -8.62
C ILE A 197 -2.45 4.66 -9.44
N ILE A 198 -3.04 4.83 -10.61
CA ILE A 198 -2.98 6.09 -11.36
C ILE A 198 -4.29 6.84 -11.17
N ALA A 199 -4.22 8.15 -11.01
CA ALA A 199 -5.38 8.94 -10.66
C ALA A 199 -5.39 10.33 -11.30
N GLN A 200 -6.58 10.86 -11.45
CA GLN A 200 -6.87 12.27 -11.69
C GLN A 200 -7.50 12.86 -10.42
N ILE A 201 -7.20 14.12 -10.16
CA ILE A 201 -7.77 14.87 -9.05
C ILE A 201 -8.35 16.20 -9.53
N THR A 202 -9.56 16.51 -9.12
CA THR A 202 -10.25 17.75 -9.41
C THR A 202 -10.93 18.30 -8.16
N LYS A 203 -11.12 19.59 -8.09
CA LYS A 203 -11.97 20.20 -7.04
C LYS A 203 -13.43 19.74 -7.27
N ALA A 204 -14.09 19.26 -6.20
CA ALA A 204 -15.46 18.74 -6.24
C ALA A 204 -16.50 19.86 -6.14
#